data_c14dedbbc2122737d79161f155e627b2
#
_entry.id   c14dedbbc2122737d79161f155e627b2
#
_cell.length_a   1.000
_cell.length_b   1.000
_cell.length_c   1.000
_cell.angle_alpha   90.00
_cell.angle_beta   90.00
_cell.angle_gamma   90.00
#
_symmetry.space_group_name_H-M   'P 1'
#
loop_
_entity.id
_entity.type
_entity.pdbx_description
1 polymer ?
#
loop_
_entity_poly.entity_id
_entity_poly.type
_entity_poly.pdbx_seq_one_letter_code
_entity_poly.pdbx_strand_id
1 'polypeptide(L)'
;MNYFLNYFNNKEKTLIKIFFIIVCIIYFYQINKFVNNQIHATTTWWLYNYSQGFIKRGLVGEILFFSSKLFNINIFILLKFFHSFLFLTFIYLLFNHTKKLKNINYYYLFLIFSPIGIMVYVYDPFFIGRAEILIFITLIIYINILQKEPNYYKIFLISLLSSISILIHESFIFYLSYFFFFFTFFLLKKINIK
;
A
#
# COMPACT_ATOMS: atom_id res chain seq x y z
N MET A 1 -7.34 -4.87 37.32
CA MET A 1 -7.91 -4.99 35.97
C MET A 1 -7.10 -4.25 34.92
N ASN A 2 -6.67 -3.02 35.15
CA ASN A 2 -5.88 -2.24 34.15
C ASN A 2 -4.48 -2.82 33.84
N TYR A 3 -3.79 -3.44 34.78
CA TYR A 3 -2.50 -4.10 34.57
C TYR A 3 -2.59 -5.30 33.64
N PHE A 4 -3.65 -6.09 33.77
CA PHE A 4 -3.87 -7.29 32.95
C PHE A 4 -4.20 -6.92 31.51
N LEU A 5 -5.04 -5.91 31.31
CA LEU A 5 -5.38 -5.38 29.98
C LEU A 5 -4.17 -4.75 29.26
N ASN A 6 -3.30 -4.05 30.01
CA ASN A 6 -2.07 -3.49 29.45
C ASN A 6 -1.04 -4.58 29.06
N TYR A 7 -0.98 -5.68 29.82
CA TYR A 7 -0.09 -6.80 29.53
C TYR A 7 -0.50 -7.52 28.23
N PHE A 8 -1.80 -7.80 28.04
CA PHE A 8 -2.32 -8.40 26.81
C PHE A 8 -2.06 -7.49 25.61
N ASN A 9 -2.33 -6.21 25.73
CA ASN A 9 -2.17 -5.25 24.65
C ASN A 9 -0.68 -5.12 24.20
N ASN A 10 0.27 -5.24 25.10
CA ASN A 10 1.70 -5.24 24.76
C ASN A 10 2.14 -6.54 24.06
N LYS A 11 1.61 -7.68 24.47
CA LYS A 11 1.91 -8.98 23.86
C LYS A 11 1.38 -9.06 22.43
N GLU A 12 0.17 -8.58 22.19
CA GLU A 12 -0.44 -8.50 20.86
C GLU A 12 0.35 -7.57 19.92
N LYS A 13 0.76 -6.41 20.41
CA LYS A 13 1.62 -5.48 19.63
C LYS A 13 2.97 -6.11 19.28
N THR A 14 3.53 -6.91 20.16
CA THR A 14 4.79 -7.62 19.88
C THR A 14 4.59 -8.72 18.85
N LEU A 15 3.49 -9.48 18.93
CA LEU A 15 3.14 -10.48 17.92
C LEU A 15 2.96 -9.86 16.53
N ILE A 16 2.27 -8.72 16.45
CA ILE A 16 2.11 -7.99 15.17
C ILE A 16 3.47 -7.55 14.61
N LYS A 17 4.38 -7.06 15.45
CA LYS A 17 5.74 -6.70 15.00
C LYS A 17 6.49 -7.89 14.40
N ILE A 18 6.49 -9.01 15.12
CA ILE A 18 7.16 -10.25 14.68
C ILE A 18 6.54 -10.71 13.36
N PHE A 19 5.22 -10.69 13.26
CA PHE A 19 4.51 -11.04 12.03
C PHE A 19 4.94 -10.17 10.85
N PHE A 20 4.99 -8.84 10.99
CA PHE A 20 5.43 -7.95 9.92
C PHE A 20 6.88 -8.20 9.50
N ILE A 21 7.76 -8.51 10.45
CA ILE A 21 9.15 -8.87 10.14
C ILE A 21 9.19 -10.16 9.31
N ILE A 22 8.46 -11.19 9.71
CA ILE A 22 8.37 -12.46 8.97
C ILE A 22 7.83 -12.22 7.55
N VAL A 23 6.75 -11.45 7.43
CA VAL A 23 6.14 -11.09 6.15
C VAL A 23 7.16 -10.37 5.23
N CYS A 24 7.93 -9.42 5.77
CA CYS A 24 8.98 -8.75 5.02
C CYS A 24 10.05 -9.71 4.54
N ILE A 25 10.54 -10.61 5.39
CA ILE A 25 11.57 -11.59 5.02
C ILE A 25 11.08 -12.48 3.87
N ILE A 26 9.86 -13.03 3.99
CA ILE A 26 9.30 -13.89 2.94
C ILE A 26 9.08 -13.10 1.65
N TYR A 27 8.56 -11.87 1.73
CA TYR A 27 8.37 -11.02 0.56
C TYR A 27 9.70 -10.74 -0.17
N PHE A 28 10.76 -10.39 0.55
CA PHE A 28 12.08 -10.16 -0.06
C PHE A 28 12.68 -11.42 -0.68
N TYR A 29 12.48 -12.57 -0.07
CA TYR A 29 12.88 -13.85 -0.68
C TYR A 29 12.14 -14.08 -1.99
N GLN A 30 10.84 -13.90 -1.99
CA GLN A 30 10.00 -14.15 -3.17
C GLN A 30 10.26 -13.16 -4.29
N ILE A 31 10.38 -11.83 -4.02
CA ILE A 31 10.64 -10.84 -5.05
C ILE A 31 11.96 -11.10 -5.75
N ASN A 32 12.98 -11.57 -5.03
CA ASN A 32 14.26 -11.97 -5.61
C ASN A 32 14.11 -13.17 -6.54
N LYS A 33 13.30 -14.14 -6.19
CA LYS A 33 13.03 -15.31 -7.02
C LYS A 33 12.21 -14.97 -8.26
N PHE A 34 11.21 -14.09 -8.11
CA PHE A 34 10.20 -13.80 -9.15
C PHE A 34 10.71 -12.83 -10.23
N VAL A 35 11.54 -11.87 -9.86
CA VAL A 35 12.06 -10.83 -10.78
C VAL A 35 13.46 -11.18 -11.32
N ASN A 36 13.82 -12.45 -11.38
CA ASN A 36 15.09 -12.88 -11.98
C ASN A 36 14.96 -12.96 -13.52
N ASN A 37 15.03 -11.80 -14.19
CA ASN A 37 15.08 -11.66 -15.65
C ASN A 37 13.92 -12.30 -16.44
N GLN A 38 12.84 -12.71 -15.78
CA GLN A 38 11.66 -13.26 -16.43
C GLN A 38 10.53 -12.22 -16.42
N ILE A 39 9.96 -12.02 -17.57
CA ILE A 39 8.81 -11.14 -17.77
C ILE A 39 7.56 -11.92 -17.35
N HIS A 40 7.10 -11.73 -16.12
CA HIS A 40 5.81 -12.22 -15.69
C HIS A 40 4.70 -11.20 -16.02
N ALA A 41 3.49 -11.67 -16.27
CA ALA A 41 2.35 -10.82 -16.60
C ALA A 41 2.13 -9.67 -15.59
N THR A 42 2.42 -9.91 -14.31
CA THR A 42 2.29 -8.91 -13.25
C THR A 42 3.39 -7.84 -13.27
N THR A 43 4.60 -8.20 -13.70
CA THR A 43 5.72 -7.25 -13.82
C THR A 43 5.67 -6.46 -15.11
N THR A 44 5.06 -7.00 -16.17
CA THR A 44 4.88 -6.27 -17.45
C THR A 44 4.02 -5.04 -17.29
N TRP A 45 3.05 -5.04 -16.37
CA TRP A 45 2.19 -3.88 -16.15
C TRP A 45 2.96 -2.63 -15.71
N TRP A 46 4.07 -2.79 -15.01
CA TRP A 46 4.93 -1.70 -14.59
C TRP A 46 5.92 -1.25 -15.65
N LEU A 47 6.10 -2.05 -16.69
CA LEU A 47 7.02 -1.76 -17.79
C LEU A 47 6.34 -1.10 -19.00
N TYR A 48 5.01 -0.89 -18.95
CA TYR A 48 4.36 -0.07 -19.97
C TYR A 48 4.89 1.35 -19.91
N ASN A 49 5.28 1.89 -21.09
CA ASN A 49 5.82 3.23 -21.24
C ASN A 49 5.12 3.98 -22.39
N TYR A 50 5.43 5.24 -22.56
CA TYR A 50 4.83 6.10 -23.58
C TYR A 50 5.58 6.09 -24.92
N SER A 51 6.54 5.23 -25.13
CA SER A 51 7.37 5.20 -26.35
C SER A 51 6.57 4.99 -27.66
N GLN A 52 5.39 4.39 -27.55
CA GLN A 52 4.49 4.15 -28.71
C GLN A 52 3.17 4.92 -28.64
N GLY A 53 3.11 5.96 -27.81
CA GLY A 53 1.93 6.78 -27.60
C GLY A 53 1.38 6.70 -26.18
N PHE A 54 0.29 7.42 -25.91
CA PHE A 54 -0.31 7.48 -24.58
C PHE A 54 -0.96 6.14 -24.20
N ILE A 55 -0.40 5.48 -23.22
CA ILE A 55 -0.93 4.24 -22.63
C ILE A 55 -1.34 4.53 -21.18
N LYS A 56 -2.56 4.11 -20.81
CA LYS A 56 -3.17 4.33 -19.47
C LYS A 56 -2.34 3.79 -18.33
N ARG A 57 -1.25 3.26 -18.36
CA ARG A 57 -0.43 2.72 -17.25
C ARG A 57 1.04 3.05 -17.43
N GLY A 58 1.33 3.97 -18.37
CA GLY A 58 2.68 4.23 -18.80
C GLY A 58 3.55 5.06 -17.86
N LEU A 59 2.96 5.76 -16.88
CA LEU A 59 3.69 6.74 -16.06
C LEU A 59 4.87 6.13 -15.31
N VAL A 60 4.65 5.04 -14.60
CA VAL A 60 5.71 4.40 -13.81
C VAL A 60 6.75 3.74 -14.72
N GLY A 61 6.29 3.07 -15.78
CA GLY A 61 7.19 2.47 -16.76
C GLY A 61 8.10 3.51 -17.38
N GLU A 62 7.57 4.67 -17.77
CA GLU A 62 8.37 5.76 -18.32
C GLU A 62 9.46 6.24 -17.33
N ILE A 63 9.10 6.42 -16.06
CA ILE A 63 10.05 6.80 -15.02
C ILE A 63 11.12 5.71 -14.83
N LEU A 64 10.74 4.44 -14.83
CA LEU A 64 11.69 3.33 -14.69
C LEU A 64 12.62 3.23 -15.89
N PHE A 65 12.12 3.37 -17.14
CA PHE A 65 12.94 3.37 -18.34
C PHE A 65 13.88 4.56 -18.38
N PHE A 66 13.39 5.76 -18.06
CA PHE A 66 14.22 6.96 -17.99
C PHE A 66 15.35 6.79 -16.94
N SER A 67 15.01 6.32 -15.76
CA SER A 67 15.97 6.07 -14.68
C SER A 67 16.98 4.97 -15.06
N SER A 68 16.52 3.89 -15.71
CA SER A 68 17.39 2.82 -16.21
C SER A 68 18.45 3.36 -17.19
N LYS A 69 18.05 4.21 -18.13
CA LYS A 69 18.95 4.85 -19.09
C LYS A 69 19.90 5.85 -18.43
N LEU A 70 19.37 6.67 -17.51
CA LEU A 70 20.17 7.71 -16.84
C LEU A 70 21.28 7.12 -15.97
N PHE A 71 20.97 6.07 -15.20
CA PHE A 71 21.90 5.44 -14.27
C PHE A 71 22.62 4.23 -14.85
N ASN A 72 22.33 3.83 -16.10
CA ASN A 72 22.83 2.63 -16.74
C ASN A 72 22.61 1.36 -15.89
N ILE A 73 21.46 1.26 -15.24
CA ILE A 73 21.07 0.15 -14.36
C ILE A 73 20.03 -0.72 -15.07
N ASN A 74 20.14 -2.03 -14.91
CA ASN A 74 19.13 -2.95 -15.45
C ASN A 74 17.74 -2.64 -14.90
N ILE A 75 16.76 -2.53 -15.79
CA ILE A 75 15.38 -2.16 -15.47
C ILE A 75 14.73 -3.13 -14.46
N PHE A 76 15.08 -4.42 -14.50
CA PHE A 76 14.56 -5.40 -13.54
C PHE A 76 15.09 -5.16 -12.13
N ILE A 77 16.33 -4.67 -11.99
CA ILE A 77 16.88 -4.28 -10.70
C ILE A 77 16.12 -3.07 -10.16
N LEU A 78 15.88 -2.06 -10.97
CA LEU A 78 15.09 -0.90 -10.60
C LEU A 78 13.65 -1.28 -10.20
N LEU A 79 13.05 -2.19 -10.96
CA LEU A 79 11.72 -2.71 -10.66
C LEU A 79 11.68 -3.41 -9.30
N LYS A 80 12.68 -4.24 -8.97
CA LYS A 80 12.81 -4.87 -7.65
C LYS A 80 12.89 -3.82 -6.54
N PHE A 81 13.75 -2.82 -6.69
CA PHE A 81 13.88 -1.74 -5.72
C PHE A 81 12.57 -0.96 -5.54
N PHE A 82 11.92 -0.63 -6.64
CA PHE A 82 10.65 0.09 -6.62
C PHE A 82 9.56 -0.69 -5.87
N HIS A 83 9.39 -1.97 -6.19
CA HIS A 83 8.43 -2.83 -5.49
C HIS A 83 8.78 -3.03 -4.01
N SER A 84 10.05 -3.24 -3.70
CA SER A 84 10.50 -3.36 -2.32
C SER A 84 10.20 -2.08 -1.53
N PHE A 85 10.43 -0.93 -2.14
CA PHE A 85 10.11 0.36 -1.54
C PHE A 85 8.60 0.54 -1.30
N LEU A 86 7.76 0.21 -2.26
CA LEU A 86 6.30 0.27 -2.11
C LEU A 86 5.82 -0.66 -1.00
N PHE A 87 6.33 -1.90 -0.96
CA PHE A 87 5.94 -2.86 0.05
C PHE A 87 6.37 -2.40 1.47
N LEU A 88 7.61 -1.94 1.63
CA LEU A 88 8.07 -1.40 2.91
C LEU A 88 7.25 -0.18 3.35
N THR A 89 6.90 0.70 2.41
CA THR A 89 6.04 1.86 2.68
C THR A 89 4.66 1.40 3.16
N PHE A 90 4.07 0.41 2.51
CA PHE A 90 2.79 -0.17 2.91
C PHE A 90 2.85 -0.75 4.33
N ILE A 91 3.84 -1.61 4.61
CA ILE A 91 4.03 -2.21 5.93
C ILE A 91 4.28 -1.14 7.01
N TYR A 92 5.11 -0.14 6.71
CA TYR A 92 5.37 0.97 7.63
C TYR A 92 4.11 1.76 7.97
N LEU A 93 3.32 2.14 6.97
CA LEU A 93 2.07 2.87 7.16
C LEU A 93 1.06 2.06 7.96
N LEU A 94 0.93 0.78 7.64
CA LEU A 94 0.04 -0.13 8.33
C LEU A 94 0.47 -0.34 9.80
N PHE A 95 1.76 -0.52 10.03
CA PHE A 95 2.31 -0.63 11.38
C PHE A 95 2.09 0.64 12.20
N ASN A 96 2.30 1.82 11.61
CA ASN A 96 2.02 3.08 12.29
C ASN A 96 0.52 3.28 12.57
N HIS A 97 -0.34 2.79 11.69
CA HIS A 97 -1.77 2.80 11.94
C HIS A 97 -2.14 1.88 13.11
N THR A 98 -1.60 0.65 13.14
CA THR A 98 -1.85 -0.30 14.23
C THR A 98 -1.38 0.20 15.59
N LYS A 99 -0.23 0.89 15.64
CA LYS A 99 0.29 1.48 16.89
C LYS A 99 -0.65 2.50 17.53
N LYS A 100 -1.41 3.24 16.72
CA LYS A 100 -2.34 4.28 17.19
C LYS A 100 -3.62 3.71 17.78
N LEU A 101 -3.92 2.45 17.53
CA LEU A 101 -5.10 1.79 18.06
C LEU A 101 -4.91 1.54 19.56
N LYS A 102 -5.81 2.09 20.38
CA LYS A 102 -5.78 1.92 21.85
C LYS A 102 -6.07 0.48 22.23
N ASN A 103 -7.06 -0.13 21.58
CA ASN A 103 -7.45 -1.52 21.76
C ASN A 103 -7.43 -2.23 20.41
N ILE A 104 -6.65 -3.28 20.32
CA ILE A 104 -6.62 -4.13 19.12
C ILE A 104 -7.72 -5.18 19.34
N ASN A 105 -8.77 -5.10 18.52
CA ASN A 105 -9.86 -6.07 18.56
C ASN A 105 -9.43 -7.34 17.82
N TYR A 106 -9.93 -8.51 18.25
CA TYR A 106 -9.70 -9.80 17.58
C TYR A 106 -10.08 -9.78 16.11
N TYR A 107 -11.14 -9.06 15.70
CA TYR A 107 -11.51 -8.85 14.30
C TYR A 107 -10.41 -8.18 13.49
N TYR A 108 -9.70 -7.23 14.09
CA TYR A 108 -8.61 -6.52 13.44
C TYR A 108 -7.39 -7.41 13.26
N LEU A 109 -7.07 -8.23 14.27
CA LEU A 109 -6.03 -9.25 14.16
C LEU A 109 -6.39 -10.26 13.08
N PHE A 110 -7.63 -10.73 13.05
CA PHE A 110 -8.11 -11.64 12.03
C PHE A 110 -7.93 -11.04 10.63
N LEU A 111 -8.27 -9.76 10.41
CA LEU A 111 -8.07 -9.10 9.12
C LEU A 111 -6.60 -8.99 8.72
N ILE A 112 -5.70 -8.67 9.67
CA ILE A 112 -4.25 -8.58 9.40
C ILE A 112 -3.67 -9.95 9.05
N PHE A 113 -4.04 -10.98 9.81
CA PHE A 113 -3.53 -12.35 9.62
C PHE A 113 -4.29 -13.13 8.55
N SER A 114 -5.39 -12.58 8.03
CA SER A 114 -6.19 -13.22 6.99
C SER A 114 -5.40 -13.40 5.71
N PRO A 115 -5.60 -14.54 5.01
CA PRO A 115 -5.05 -14.75 3.65
C PRO A 115 -5.46 -13.66 2.64
N ILE A 116 -6.61 -13.02 2.86
CA ILE A 116 -7.12 -11.93 2.00
C ILE A 116 -6.39 -10.61 2.29
N GLY A 117 -5.75 -10.47 3.46
CA GLY A 117 -5.02 -9.28 3.86
C GLY A 117 -3.57 -9.28 3.35
N ILE A 118 -2.64 -8.97 4.24
CA ILE A 118 -1.21 -8.85 3.92
C ILE A 118 -0.62 -10.19 3.46
N MET A 119 -1.16 -11.30 3.94
CA MET A 119 -0.66 -12.64 3.63
C MET A 119 -0.77 -12.97 2.14
N VAL A 120 -1.67 -12.34 1.38
CA VAL A 120 -1.76 -12.55 -0.07
C VAL A 120 -0.45 -12.22 -0.79
N TYR A 121 0.26 -11.18 -0.32
CA TYR A 121 1.55 -10.79 -0.88
C TYR A 121 2.70 -11.74 -0.52
N VAL A 122 2.43 -12.68 0.38
CA VAL A 122 3.44 -13.62 0.90
C VAL A 122 3.26 -15.00 0.31
N TYR A 123 2.02 -15.48 0.20
CA TYR A 123 1.79 -16.84 -0.22
C TYR A 123 1.54 -16.98 -1.73
N ASP A 124 1.02 -15.94 -2.38
CA ASP A 124 0.74 -15.96 -3.82
C ASP A 124 1.81 -15.17 -4.60
N PRO A 125 2.72 -15.86 -5.29
CA PRO A 125 3.74 -15.23 -6.10
C PRO A 125 3.18 -14.30 -7.19
N PHE A 126 1.96 -14.54 -7.68
CA PHE A 126 1.32 -13.71 -8.69
C PHE A 126 0.84 -12.35 -8.14
N PHE A 127 0.72 -12.21 -6.82
CA PHE A 127 0.42 -10.94 -6.18
C PHE A 127 1.66 -10.06 -5.98
N ILE A 128 2.85 -10.67 -6.03
CA ILE A 128 4.11 -9.91 -5.96
C ILE A 128 4.23 -9.11 -7.25
N GLY A 129 4.36 -7.79 -7.10
CA GLY A 129 4.47 -6.91 -8.25
C GLY A 129 3.15 -6.36 -8.77
N ARG A 130 2.03 -6.61 -8.12
CA ARG A 130 0.76 -6.00 -8.52
C ARG A 130 0.68 -4.53 -8.13
N ALA A 131 0.04 -3.74 -9.00
CA ALA A 131 -0.13 -2.31 -8.82
C ALA A 131 -1.13 -1.95 -7.70
N GLU A 132 -1.97 -2.88 -7.28
CA GLU A 132 -2.97 -2.70 -6.24
C GLU A 132 -2.37 -2.29 -4.88
N ILE A 133 -1.09 -2.56 -4.65
CA ILE A 133 -0.38 -2.09 -3.45
C ILE A 133 -0.44 -0.56 -3.31
N LEU A 134 -0.43 0.17 -4.43
CA LEU A 134 -0.58 1.63 -4.44
C LEU A 134 -1.97 2.05 -3.94
N ILE A 135 -3.01 1.29 -4.27
CA ILE A 135 -4.38 1.54 -3.81
C ILE A 135 -4.41 1.44 -2.29
N PHE A 136 -3.83 0.39 -1.72
CA PHE A 136 -3.79 0.20 -0.26
C PHE A 136 -2.95 1.28 0.44
N ILE A 137 -1.80 1.67 -0.12
CA ILE A 137 -0.99 2.78 0.39
C ILE A 137 -1.81 4.06 0.41
N THR A 138 -2.46 4.40 -0.71
CA THR A 138 -3.27 5.60 -0.84
C THR A 138 -4.45 5.58 0.13
N LEU A 139 -5.11 4.43 0.31
CA LEU A 139 -6.20 4.26 1.26
C LEU A 139 -5.76 4.53 2.70
N ILE A 140 -4.61 3.96 3.13
CA ILE A 140 -4.10 4.18 4.48
C ILE A 140 -3.73 5.65 4.70
N ILE A 141 -3.09 6.29 3.72
CA ILE A 141 -2.76 7.72 3.78
C ILE A 141 -4.05 8.54 3.91
N TYR A 142 -5.04 8.23 3.09
CA TYR A 142 -6.35 8.87 3.11
C TYR A 142 -7.03 8.76 4.49
N ILE A 143 -7.11 7.56 5.06
CA ILE A 143 -7.68 7.33 6.39
C ILE A 143 -6.91 8.14 7.45
N ASN A 144 -5.58 8.14 7.41
CA ASN A 144 -4.76 8.90 8.35
C ASN A 144 -4.96 10.43 8.22
N ILE A 145 -5.22 10.92 7.03
CA ILE A 145 -5.53 12.35 6.78
C ILE A 145 -6.91 12.70 7.30
N LEU A 146 -7.92 11.86 7.08
CA LEU A 146 -9.29 12.08 7.54
C LEU A 146 -9.43 12.03 9.06
N GLN A 147 -8.62 11.25 9.75
CA GLN A 147 -8.62 11.21 11.22
C GLN A 147 -8.18 12.54 11.86
N LYS A 148 -7.46 13.37 11.12
CA LYS A 148 -7.09 14.72 11.53
C LYS A 148 -8.10 15.71 10.98
N GLU A 149 -8.13 16.92 11.54
CA GLU A 149 -9.01 17.98 11.02
C GLU A 149 -8.75 18.24 9.53
N PRO A 150 -9.80 18.19 8.68
CA PRO A 150 -9.66 18.48 7.26
C PRO A 150 -9.23 19.94 7.08
N ASN A 151 -8.22 20.15 6.29
CA ASN A 151 -7.77 21.46 5.87
C ASN A 151 -7.62 21.43 4.33
N TYR A 152 -7.70 22.56 3.66
CA TYR A 152 -7.62 22.66 2.19
C TYR A 152 -6.37 21.99 1.61
N TYR A 153 -5.23 22.13 2.28
CA TYR A 153 -3.98 21.47 1.87
C TYR A 153 -4.09 19.94 1.87
N LYS A 154 -4.73 19.36 2.88
CA LYS A 154 -4.92 17.91 2.97
C LYS A 154 -5.88 17.39 1.90
N ILE A 155 -6.94 18.15 1.62
CA ILE A 155 -7.89 17.82 0.55
C ILE A 155 -7.18 17.86 -0.81
N PHE A 156 -6.37 18.90 -1.06
CA PHE A 156 -5.56 19.01 -2.26
C PHE A 156 -4.59 17.84 -2.40
N LEU A 157 -3.90 17.46 -1.33
CA LEU A 157 -2.95 16.34 -1.31
C LEU A 157 -3.63 15.00 -1.60
N ILE A 158 -4.82 14.76 -1.06
CA ILE A 158 -5.64 13.57 -1.36
C ILE A 158 -6.03 13.56 -2.84
N SER A 159 -6.52 14.69 -3.36
CA SER A 159 -6.90 14.82 -4.76
C SER A 159 -5.72 14.53 -5.70
N LEU A 160 -4.55 15.09 -5.40
CA LEU A 160 -3.32 14.86 -6.15
C LEU A 160 -2.90 13.39 -6.12
N LEU A 161 -2.87 12.77 -4.95
CA LEU A 161 -2.53 11.34 -4.80
C LEU A 161 -3.51 10.45 -5.55
N SER A 162 -4.81 10.76 -5.49
CA SER A 162 -5.84 10.01 -6.22
C SER A 162 -5.66 10.12 -7.73
N SER A 163 -5.37 11.32 -8.24
CA SER A 163 -5.13 11.55 -9.66
C SER A 163 -3.89 10.78 -10.16
N ILE A 164 -2.79 10.83 -9.42
CA ILE A 164 -1.57 10.07 -9.74
C ILE A 164 -1.86 8.56 -9.72
N SER A 165 -2.61 8.09 -8.74
CA SER A 165 -2.94 6.65 -8.62
C SER A 165 -3.80 6.16 -9.79
N ILE A 166 -4.72 6.98 -10.31
CA ILE A 166 -5.51 6.67 -11.52
C ILE A 166 -4.62 6.56 -12.75
N LEU A 167 -3.64 7.47 -12.89
CA LEU A 167 -2.68 7.42 -14.01
C LEU A 167 -1.78 6.19 -13.96
N ILE A 168 -1.50 5.67 -12.76
CA ILE A 168 -0.70 4.46 -12.59
C ILE A 168 -1.55 3.21 -12.82
N HIS A 169 -2.77 3.18 -12.31
CA HIS A 169 -3.64 2.01 -12.43
C HIS A 169 -5.12 2.41 -12.53
N GLU A 170 -5.73 2.10 -13.66
CA GLU A 170 -7.12 2.47 -13.96
C GLU A 170 -8.16 1.90 -12.99
N SER A 171 -7.90 0.73 -12.38
CA SER A 171 -8.81 0.16 -11.37
C SER A 171 -8.98 1.06 -10.15
N PHE A 172 -8.08 2.03 -9.94
CA PHE A 172 -8.23 3.01 -8.87
C PHE A 172 -9.54 3.82 -8.98
N ILE A 173 -10.06 4.01 -10.19
CA ILE A 173 -11.35 4.69 -10.42
C ILE A 173 -12.48 3.99 -9.64
N PHE A 174 -12.48 2.66 -9.60
CA PHE A 174 -13.50 1.89 -8.87
C PHE A 174 -13.39 2.08 -7.35
N TYR A 175 -12.20 2.39 -6.85
CA TYR A 175 -11.97 2.64 -5.43
C TYR A 175 -12.29 4.08 -5.02
N LEU A 176 -12.45 5.02 -5.95
CA LEU A 176 -12.86 6.40 -5.63
C LEU A 176 -14.21 6.45 -4.91
N SER A 177 -15.15 5.56 -5.23
CA SER A 177 -16.43 5.45 -4.54
C SER A 177 -16.26 5.14 -3.05
N TYR A 178 -15.32 4.26 -2.70
CA TYR A 178 -14.98 3.97 -1.29
C TYR A 178 -14.34 5.17 -0.60
N PHE A 179 -13.43 5.89 -1.27
CA PHE A 179 -12.84 7.12 -0.72
C PHE A 179 -13.92 8.17 -0.46
N PHE A 180 -14.86 8.35 -1.39
CA PHE A 180 -15.97 9.28 -1.24
C PHE A 180 -16.89 8.87 -0.09
N PHE A 181 -17.22 7.58 0.03
CA PHE A 181 -18.02 7.05 1.12
C PHE A 181 -17.35 7.30 2.48
N PHE A 182 -16.07 6.98 2.62
CA PHE A 182 -15.34 7.26 3.86
C PHE A 182 -15.30 8.74 4.18
N PHE A 183 -15.10 9.59 3.17
CA PHE A 183 -15.10 11.05 3.36
C PHE A 183 -16.45 11.57 3.88
N THR A 184 -17.54 11.16 3.26
CA THR A 184 -18.89 11.54 3.69
C THR A 184 -19.21 11.01 5.09
N PHE A 185 -18.86 9.78 5.39
CA PHE A 185 -19.05 9.18 6.71
C PHE A 185 -18.30 9.95 7.81
N PHE A 186 -17.06 10.32 7.57
CA PHE A 186 -16.28 11.10 8.55
C PHE A 186 -16.82 12.53 8.71
N LEU A 187 -17.29 13.16 7.65
CA LEU A 187 -17.95 14.48 7.72
C LEU A 187 -19.24 14.42 8.53
N LEU A 188 -20.12 13.46 8.27
CA LEU A 188 -21.37 13.27 8.98
C LEU A 188 -21.15 12.99 10.47
N LYS A 189 -20.17 12.15 10.80
CA LYS A 189 -19.80 11.89 12.19
C LYS A 189 -19.37 13.15 12.93
N LYS A 190 -18.66 14.07 12.26
CA LYS A 190 -18.24 15.34 12.85
C LYS A 190 -19.41 16.32 13.06
N ILE A 191 -20.43 16.29 12.22
CA ILE A 191 -21.63 17.12 12.33
C ILE A 191 -22.49 16.66 13.52
N ASN A 192 -22.61 15.36 13.74
CA ASN A 192 -23.44 14.78 14.81
C ASN A 192 -22.79 14.84 16.21
N ILE A 193 -21.55 15.27 16.34
CA ILE A 193 -20.83 15.42 17.63
C ILE A 193 -20.85 16.88 18.13
N LYS A 194 -21.39 17.82 17.35
CA LYS A 194 -21.67 19.20 17.77
C LYS A 194 -23.12 19.34 18.17
#